data_e4ed6d41be64f362146ec36e6a8f2f2a
#
_entry.id   e4ed6d41be64f362146ec36e6a8f2f2a
#
_cell.length_a   1.000
_cell.length_b   1.000
_cell.length_c   1.000
_cell.angle_alpha   90.00
_cell.angle_beta   90.00
_cell.angle_gamma   90.00
#
_symmetry.space_group_name_H-M   'P 1'
#
loop_
_entity.id
_entity.type
_entity.pdbx_description
1 polymer ?
#
loop_
_entity_poly.entity_id
_entity_poly.type
_entity_poly.pdbx_seq_one_letter_code
_entity_poly.pdbx_strand_id
1 'polypeptide(L)'
;ISATHSICEDIENRKILLDNLSDEEDFNKDHPMLWKQFALAVGADESSVETVDQEHFTKEMIDNFFRLSRSTYAEGLGALYAYERQVPEIADTKIKGLVDHYDVSSDKGLEYFVVHKDADVEHREQSAELMNKLSDEEKILAKEAGLSTVKVLWGFLSGLCEKHNISAKA
;
A
#
# COMPACT_ATOMS: atom_id res chain seq x y z
N ILE A 1 -4.53 5.39 5.67
CA ILE A 1 -6.01 5.60 5.61
C ILE A 1 -6.47 6.29 6.89
N SER A 2 -6.32 5.69 8.08
CA SER A 2 -6.82 6.20 9.37
C SER A 2 -6.49 7.69 9.63
N ALA A 3 -5.23 8.12 9.38
CA ALA A 3 -4.84 9.52 9.56
C ALA A 3 -5.56 10.46 8.58
N THR A 4 -5.67 10.08 7.30
CA THR A 4 -6.40 10.86 6.28
C THR A 4 -7.89 10.92 6.60
N HIS A 5 -8.49 9.81 7.05
CA HIS A 5 -9.87 9.78 7.55
C HIS A 5 -10.08 10.76 8.70
N SER A 6 -9.12 10.85 9.64
CA SER A 6 -9.28 11.69 10.84
C SER A 6 -9.37 13.20 10.54
N ILE A 7 -8.77 13.65 9.43
CA ILE A 7 -8.75 15.05 8.99
C ILE A 7 -9.76 15.36 7.87
N CYS A 8 -10.52 14.37 7.40
CA CYS A 8 -11.59 14.56 6.43
C CYS A 8 -12.82 15.15 7.12
N GLU A 9 -13.30 16.31 6.69
CA GLU A 9 -14.45 17.01 7.30
C GLU A 9 -15.78 16.51 6.73
N ASP A 10 -15.83 16.13 5.44
CA ASP A 10 -17.05 15.68 4.79
C ASP A 10 -17.43 14.27 5.22
N ILE A 11 -18.66 14.10 5.73
CA ILE A 11 -19.11 12.83 6.33
C ILE A 11 -19.26 11.72 5.29
N GLU A 12 -19.64 12.02 4.05
CA GLU A 12 -19.81 11.00 3.01
C GLU A 12 -18.45 10.51 2.52
N ASN A 13 -17.48 11.41 2.38
CA ASN A 13 -16.10 11.06 2.06
C ASN A 13 -15.45 10.25 3.21
N ARG A 14 -15.76 10.60 4.47
CA ARG A 14 -15.31 9.83 5.65
C ARG A 14 -15.82 8.40 5.64
N LYS A 15 -17.08 8.17 5.22
CA LYS A 15 -17.65 6.82 5.15
C LYS A 15 -16.92 5.95 4.13
N ILE A 16 -16.54 6.52 3.00
CA ILE A 16 -15.75 5.81 1.97
C ILE A 16 -14.38 5.42 2.54
N LEU A 17 -13.67 6.35 3.20
CA LEU A 17 -12.39 6.05 3.83
C LEU A 17 -12.52 5.06 5.01
N LEU A 18 -13.65 5.08 5.73
CA LEU A 18 -13.91 4.13 6.82
C LEU A 18 -14.18 2.72 6.29
N ASP A 19 -14.86 2.60 5.15
CA ASP A 19 -15.10 1.32 4.49
C ASP A 19 -13.77 0.66 4.12
N ASN A 20 -12.92 1.36 3.39
CA ASN A 20 -11.55 0.93 3.08
C ASN A 20 -10.74 0.59 4.35
N LEU A 21 -10.77 1.45 5.38
CA LEU A 21 -10.08 1.19 6.64
C LEU A 21 -10.60 -0.08 7.35
N SER A 22 -11.89 -0.36 7.24
CA SER A 22 -12.51 -1.54 7.84
C SER A 22 -12.03 -2.83 7.19
N ASP A 23 -11.75 -2.81 5.89
CA ASP A 23 -11.15 -3.96 5.19
C ASP A 23 -9.69 -4.17 5.60
N GLU A 24 -8.91 -3.09 5.76
CA GLU A 24 -7.52 -3.15 6.21
C GLU A 24 -7.37 -3.68 7.65
N GLU A 25 -8.32 -3.36 8.52
CA GLU A 25 -8.31 -3.67 9.95
C GLU A 25 -9.43 -4.69 10.32
N ASP A 26 -9.81 -5.60 9.41
CA ASP A 26 -10.82 -6.63 9.68
C ASP A 26 -10.43 -7.50 10.89
N PHE A 27 -11.36 -7.72 11.81
CA PHE A 27 -11.10 -8.43 13.06
C PHE A 27 -10.60 -9.87 12.89
N ASN A 28 -10.84 -10.50 11.75
CA ASN A 28 -10.49 -11.88 11.48
C ASN A 28 -9.32 -12.02 10.50
N LYS A 29 -9.12 -11.01 9.64
CA LYS A 29 -8.18 -11.05 8.52
C LYS A 29 -7.55 -9.68 8.25
N ASP A 30 -6.99 -9.03 9.28
CA ASP A 30 -6.29 -7.78 9.05
C ASP A 30 -5.09 -7.96 8.10
N HIS A 31 -4.83 -6.95 7.28
CA HIS A 31 -3.79 -7.04 6.25
C HIS A 31 -2.37 -7.17 6.82
N PRO A 32 -2.00 -6.57 7.97
CA PRO A 32 -0.74 -6.87 8.67
C PRO A 32 -0.57 -8.35 9.01
N MET A 33 -1.62 -9.02 9.48
CA MET A 33 -1.60 -10.46 9.76
C MET A 33 -1.40 -11.27 8.48
N LEU A 34 -2.11 -10.94 7.40
CA LEU A 34 -1.96 -11.61 6.11
C LEU A 34 -0.54 -11.43 5.55
N TRP A 35 0.04 -10.24 5.69
CA TRP A 35 1.43 -10.00 5.30
C TRP A 35 2.42 -10.83 6.13
N LYS A 36 2.21 -10.93 7.44
CA LYS A 36 3.02 -11.80 8.32
C LYS A 36 2.91 -13.28 7.89
N GLN A 37 1.71 -13.77 7.59
CA GLN A 37 1.51 -15.14 7.09
C GLN A 37 2.28 -15.39 5.79
N PHE A 38 2.25 -14.45 4.85
CA PHE A 38 3.05 -14.52 3.63
C PHE A 38 4.54 -14.59 3.94
N ALA A 39 5.07 -13.70 4.78
CA ALA A 39 6.48 -13.70 5.15
C ALA A 39 6.94 -15.06 5.73
N LEU A 40 6.14 -15.65 6.62
CA LEU A 40 6.41 -16.98 7.16
C LEU A 40 6.33 -18.09 6.09
N ALA A 41 5.38 -17.98 5.16
CA ALA A 41 5.23 -18.96 4.07
C ALA A 41 6.41 -18.97 3.10
N VAL A 42 7.10 -17.84 2.93
CA VAL A 42 8.35 -17.76 2.15
C VAL A 42 9.61 -18.03 2.97
N GLY A 43 9.46 -18.47 4.21
CA GLY A 43 10.57 -18.95 5.04
C GLY A 43 11.20 -17.89 5.95
N ALA A 44 10.54 -16.75 6.17
CA ALA A 44 11.01 -15.81 7.18
C ALA A 44 10.86 -16.40 8.59
N ASP A 45 11.81 -16.08 9.48
CA ASP A 45 11.72 -16.43 10.89
C ASP A 45 10.79 -15.45 11.62
N GLU A 46 9.88 -15.96 12.45
CA GLU A 46 8.85 -15.16 13.12
C GLU A 46 9.45 -14.04 14.00
N SER A 47 10.51 -14.35 14.73
CA SER A 47 11.18 -13.35 15.57
C SER A 47 11.85 -12.25 14.74
N SER A 48 12.35 -12.59 13.56
CA SER A 48 12.94 -11.63 12.63
C SER A 48 11.91 -10.69 12.02
N VAL A 49 10.72 -11.18 11.69
CA VAL A 49 9.62 -10.33 11.15
C VAL A 49 9.25 -9.21 12.12
N GLU A 50 9.31 -9.48 13.43
CA GLU A 50 8.93 -8.50 14.46
C GLU A 50 10.07 -7.56 14.87
N THR A 51 11.32 -7.96 14.66
CA THR A 51 12.48 -7.26 15.27
C THR A 51 13.48 -6.71 14.25
N VAL A 52 13.28 -6.97 12.94
CA VAL A 52 14.21 -6.50 11.91
C VAL A 52 14.26 -4.98 11.85
N ASP A 53 15.46 -4.42 11.83
CA ASP A 53 15.67 -3.00 11.62
C ASP A 53 15.26 -2.60 10.19
N GLN A 54 14.52 -1.50 10.09
CA GLN A 54 14.13 -0.97 8.79
C GLN A 54 15.33 -0.38 8.05
N GLU A 55 15.47 -0.72 6.79
CA GLU A 55 16.42 -0.08 5.89
C GLU A 55 16.10 1.41 5.72
N HIS A 56 17.10 2.24 5.40
CA HIS A 56 16.89 3.68 5.25
C HIS A 56 15.85 4.02 4.19
N PHE A 57 15.85 3.33 3.05
CA PHE A 57 14.87 3.54 1.98
C PHE A 57 13.46 3.08 2.38
N THR A 58 13.32 2.06 3.25
CA THR A 58 12.04 1.65 3.84
C THR A 58 11.53 2.74 4.76
N LYS A 59 12.41 3.28 5.60
CA LYS A 59 12.07 4.36 6.52
C LYS A 59 11.67 5.64 5.79
N GLU A 60 12.40 6.03 4.74
CA GLU A 60 12.04 7.19 3.91
C GLU A 60 10.64 7.06 3.29
N MET A 61 10.29 5.86 2.80
CA MET A 61 8.96 5.57 2.27
C MET A 61 7.89 5.72 3.36
N ILE A 62 8.09 5.10 4.52
CA ILE A 62 7.16 5.16 5.65
C ILE A 62 6.99 6.61 6.14
N ASP A 63 8.10 7.34 6.34
CA ASP A 63 8.09 8.73 6.79
C ASP A 63 7.33 9.64 5.79
N ASN A 64 7.44 9.37 4.49
CA ASN A 64 6.69 10.10 3.48
C ASN A 64 5.17 9.86 3.61
N PHE A 65 4.73 8.61 3.78
CA PHE A 65 3.32 8.30 4.02
C PHE A 65 2.81 8.94 5.31
N PHE A 66 3.56 8.85 6.40
CA PHE A 66 3.20 9.47 7.67
C PHE A 66 3.07 10.99 7.57
N ARG A 67 3.96 11.63 6.86
CA ARG A 67 3.95 13.08 6.63
C ARG A 67 2.73 13.49 5.81
N LEU A 68 2.52 12.87 4.65
CA LEU A 68 1.45 13.24 3.72
C LEU A 68 0.06 12.96 4.31
N SER A 69 -0.14 11.81 4.94
CA SER A 69 -1.43 11.44 5.54
C SER A 69 -1.84 12.32 6.73
N ARG A 70 -0.92 13.11 7.28
CA ARG A 70 -1.15 14.03 8.41
C ARG A 70 -1.04 15.50 8.04
N SER A 71 -0.76 15.82 6.79
CA SER A 71 -0.66 17.19 6.28
C SER A 71 -2.04 17.76 5.98
N THR A 72 -2.55 17.51 4.80
CA THR A 72 -3.90 17.90 4.38
C THR A 72 -4.67 16.68 3.87
N TYR A 73 -6.00 16.79 3.84
CA TYR A 73 -6.85 15.74 3.28
C TYR A 73 -6.46 15.41 1.83
N ALA A 74 -6.23 16.43 1.00
CA ALA A 74 -5.85 16.27 -0.39
C ALA A 74 -4.50 15.56 -0.56
N GLU A 75 -3.48 15.90 0.25
CA GLU A 75 -2.17 15.25 0.20
C GLU A 75 -2.26 13.79 0.66
N GLY A 76 -3.00 13.52 1.76
CA GLY A 76 -3.23 12.17 2.25
C GLY A 76 -3.94 11.30 1.22
N LEU A 77 -4.99 11.84 0.58
CA LEU A 77 -5.73 11.15 -0.46
C LEU A 77 -4.87 10.90 -1.71
N GLY A 78 -4.05 11.87 -2.12
CA GLY A 78 -3.13 11.73 -3.24
C GLY A 78 -2.07 10.64 -3.02
N ALA A 79 -1.55 10.52 -1.80
CA ALA A 79 -0.61 9.47 -1.41
C ALA A 79 -1.28 8.08 -1.42
N LEU A 80 -2.48 7.97 -0.86
CA LEU A 80 -3.28 6.75 -0.81
C LEU A 80 -3.60 6.26 -2.23
N TYR A 81 -4.18 7.12 -3.06
CA TYR A 81 -4.51 6.80 -4.44
C TYR A 81 -3.30 6.37 -5.27
N ALA A 82 -2.15 7.02 -5.11
CA ALA A 82 -0.93 6.66 -5.83
C ALA A 82 -0.42 5.26 -5.49
N TYR A 83 -0.68 4.79 -4.27
CA TYR A 83 -0.36 3.43 -3.83
C TYR A 83 -1.41 2.43 -4.33
N GLU A 84 -2.67 2.57 -3.94
CA GLU A 84 -3.74 1.59 -4.19
C GLU A 84 -4.04 1.39 -5.68
N ARG A 85 -3.90 2.45 -6.48
CA ARG A 85 -4.25 2.41 -7.91
C ARG A 85 -3.59 1.27 -8.69
N GLN A 86 -2.37 0.89 -8.32
CA GLN A 86 -1.58 -0.11 -9.06
C GLN A 86 -1.57 -1.49 -8.40
N VAL A 87 -2.09 -1.61 -7.19
CA VAL A 87 -1.99 -2.84 -6.39
C VAL A 87 -2.68 -4.04 -7.05
N PRO A 88 -3.88 -3.95 -7.67
CA PRO A 88 -4.51 -5.10 -8.31
C PRO A 88 -3.63 -5.78 -9.38
N GLU A 89 -3.02 -5.01 -10.27
CA GLU A 89 -2.15 -5.53 -11.33
C GLU A 89 -0.82 -6.07 -10.77
N ILE A 90 -0.29 -5.41 -9.74
CA ILE A 90 0.91 -5.87 -9.03
C ILE A 90 0.61 -7.18 -8.30
N ALA A 91 -0.52 -7.29 -7.60
CA ALA A 91 -0.93 -8.50 -6.88
C ALA A 91 -1.07 -9.70 -7.83
N ASP A 92 -1.73 -9.53 -8.98
CA ASP A 92 -1.85 -10.58 -10.00
C ASP A 92 -0.47 -11.06 -10.50
N THR A 93 0.44 -10.12 -10.77
CA THR A 93 1.81 -10.42 -11.19
C THR A 93 2.59 -11.15 -10.09
N LYS A 94 2.42 -10.73 -8.83
CA LYS A 94 3.06 -11.36 -7.66
C LYS A 94 2.57 -12.79 -7.46
N ILE A 95 1.26 -13.03 -7.53
CA ILE A 95 0.69 -14.39 -7.42
C ILE A 95 1.32 -15.31 -8.45
N LYS A 96 1.34 -14.91 -9.72
CA LYS A 96 1.96 -15.71 -10.79
C LYS A 96 3.44 -15.96 -10.54
N GLY A 97 4.20 -14.92 -10.20
CA GLY A 97 5.64 -15.06 -9.94
C GLY A 97 5.95 -15.93 -8.73
N LEU A 98 5.16 -15.86 -7.66
CA LEU A 98 5.32 -16.69 -6.46
C LEU A 98 5.09 -18.18 -6.77
N VAL A 99 4.06 -18.49 -7.55
CA VAL A 99 3.77 -19.87 -7.97
C VAL A 99 4.82 -20.39 -8.95
N ASP A 100 5.15 -19.61 -9.98
CA ASP A 100 5.99 -20.07 -11.09
C ASP A 100 7.48 -20.17 -10.74
N HIS A 101 7.96 -19.37 -9.79
CA HIS A 101 9.40 -19.20 -9.54
C HIS A 101 9.84 -19.42 -8.09
N TYR A 102 8.90 -19.43 -7.13
CA TYR A 102 9.24 -19.52 -5.71
C TYR A 102 8.56 -20.70 -5.00
N ASP A 103 7.79 -21.52 -5.73
CA ASP A 103 7.07 -22.70 -5.19
C ASP A 103 6.08 -22.32 -4.04
N VAL A 104 5.59 -21.08 -4.03
CA VAL A 104 4.60 -20.60 -3.07
C VAL A 104 3.22 -20.77 -3.67
N SER A 105 2.53 -21.85 -3.30
CA SER A 105 1.20 -22.19 -3.83
C SER A 105 0.14 -22.42 -2.74
N SER A 106 0.51 -22.30 -1.46
CA SER A 106 -0.44 -22.44 -0.35
C SER A 106 -1.36 -21.23 -0.24
N ASP A 107 -2.61 -21.47 0.15
CA ASP A 107 -3.59 -20.41 0.39
C ASP A 107 -3.02 -19.33 1.33
N LYS A 108 -2.40 -19.72 2.44
CA LYS A 108 -1.77 -18.79 3.38
C LYS A 108 -0.64 -17.96 2.80
N GLY A 109 0.10 -18.52 1.84
CA GLY A 109 1.20 -17.80 1.18
C GLY A 109 0.72 -16.81 0.12
N LEU A 110 -0.49 -16.98 -0.39
CA LEU A 110 -1.05 -16.15 -1.47
C LEU A 110 -2.17 -15.23 -1.00
N GLU A 111 -2.80 -15.49 0.15
CA GLU A 111 -4.03 -14.83 0.62
C GLU A 111 -3.90 -13.30 0.64
N TYR A 112 -2.76 -12.77 1.10
CA TYR A 112 -2.50 -11.33 1.08
C TYR A 112 -2.69 -10.72 -0.32
N PHE A 113 -2.11 -11.34 -1.33
CA PHE A 113 -2.19 -10.84 -2.71
C PHE A 113 -3.57 -11.08 -3.34
N VAL A 114 -4.24 -12.18 -2.99
CA VAL A 114 -5.59 -12.48 -3.48
C VAL A 114 -6.58 -11.46 -2.97
N VAL A 115 -6.55 -11.13 -1.67
CA VAL A 115 -7.43 -10.12 -1.07
C VAL A 115 -7.21 -8.76 -1.74
N HIS A 116 -5.96 -8.31 -1.89
CA HIS A 116 -5.65 -7.01 -2.51
C HIS A 116 -5.97 -6.96 -4.01
N LYS A 117 -5.89 -8.09 -4.72
CA LYS A 117 -6.29 -8.13 -6.13
C LYS A 117 -7.78 -7.78 -6.32
N ASP A 118 -8.62 -8.24 -5.41
CA ASP A 118 -10.07 -8.11 -5.53
C ASP A 118 -10.58 -6.82 -4.84
N ALA A 119 -10.16 -6.55 -3.60
CA ALA A 119 -10.60 -5.39 -2.82
C ALA A 119 -10.10 -4.06 -3.41
N ASP A 120 -8.86 -4.00 -3.85
CA ASP A 120 -8.27 -2.75 -4.33
C ASP A 120 -8.82 -2.27 -5.68
N VAL A 121 -9.60 -3.09 -6.39
CA VAL A 121 -10.37 -2.59 -7.55
C VAL A 121 -11.43 -1.60 -7.09
N GLU A 122 -12.17 -1.93 -6.04
CA GLU A 122 -13.21 -1.05 -5.45
C GLU A 122 -12.57 0.15 -4.75
N HIS A 123 -11.55 -0.06 -3.93
CA HIS A 123 -10.81 1.02 -3.23
C HIS A 123 -10.22 2.05 -4.21
N ARG A 124 -9.67 1.58 -5.33
CA ARG A 124 -9.17 2.44 -6.41
C ARG A 124 -10.26 3.31 -7.02
N GLU A 125 -11.44 2.75 -7.29
CA GLU A 125 -12.58 3.48 -7.84
C GLU A 125 -13.11 4.49 -6.84
N GLN A 126 -13.28 4.11 -5.59
CA GLN A 126 -13.69 4.97 -4.48
C GLN A 126 -12.69 6.13 -4.27
N SER A 127 -11.38 5.82 -4.22
CA SER A 127 -10.34 6.83 -4.09
C SER A 127 -10.32 7.80 -5.28
N ALA A 128 -10.56 7.31 -6.51
CA ALA A 128 -10.69 8.16 -7.70
C ALA A 128 -11.93 9.07 -7.61
N GLU A 129 -13.05 8.58 -7.08
CA GLU A 129 -14.24 9.40 -6.84
C GLU A 129 -13.95 10.53 -5.85
N LEU A 130 -13.27 10.22 -4.73
CA LEU A 130 -12.86 11.24 -3.76
C LEU A 130 -11.91 12.28 -4.38
N MET A 131 -10.95 11.86 -5.20
CA MET A 131 -10.05 12.75 -5.94
C MET A 131 -10.81 13.70 -6.88
N ASN A 132 -11.88 13.22 -7.54
CA ASN A 132 -12.68 14.04 -8.44
C ASN A 132 -13.47 15.16 -7.72
N LYS A 133 -13.79 14.96 -6.43
CA LYS A 133 -14.52 15.95 -5.60
C LYS A 133 -13.62 17.08 -5.09
N LEU A 134 -12.29 16.94 -5.18
CA LEU A 134 -11.35 17.97 -4.76
C LEU A 134 -11.47 19.24 -5.62
N SER A 135 -11.24 20.41 -5.02
CA SER A 135 -11.05 21.67 -5.76
C SER A 135 -9.81 21.62 -6.67
N ASP A 136 -9.67 22.56 -7.57
CA ASP A 136 -8.52 22.59 -8.48
C ASP A 136 -7.19 22.80 -7.73
N GLU A 137 -7.19 23.60 -6.67
CA GLU A 137 -6.04 23.80 -5.78
C GLU A 137 -5.68 22.51 -5.02
N GLU A 138 -6.67 21.82 -4.47
CA GLU A 138 -6.47 20.56 -3.78
C GLU A 138 -5.99 19.45 -4.71
N LYS A 139 -6.45 19.40 -5.96
CA LYS A 139 -5.95 18.46 -6.99
C LYS A 139 -4.47 18.66 -7.30
N ILE A 140 -3.98 19.90 -7.24
CA ILE A 140 -2.54 20.17 -7.37
C ILE A 140 -1.78 19.56 -6.20
N LEU A 141 -2.22 19.78 -4.97
CA LEU A 141 -1.59 19.21 -3.76
C LEU A 141 -1.61 17.67 -3.80
N ALA A 142 -2.76 17.08 -4.13
CA ALA A 142 -2.91 15.64 -4.24
C ALA A 142 -1.99 15.02 -5.31
N LYS A 143 -1.85 15.69 -6.47
CA LYS A 143 -0.94 15.28 -7.54
C LYS A 143 0.52 15.32 -7.09
N GLU A 144 0.95 16.38 -6.42
CA GLU A 144 2.32 16.52 -5.90
C GLU A 144 2.62 15.45 -4.85
N ALA A 145 1.68 15.20 -3.93
CA ALA A 145 1.76 14.14 -2.94
C ALA A 145 1.86 12.75 -3.58
N GLY A 146 1.02 12.46 -4.58
CA GLY A 146 1.08 11.21 -5.34
C GLY A 146 2.42 11.02 -6.05
N LEU A 147 2.96 12.05 -6.70
CA LEU A 147 4.27 12.01 -7.33
C LEU A 147 5.41 11.78 -6.31
N SER A 148 5.33 12.41 -5.13
CA SER A 148 6.27 12.15 -4.03
C SER A 148 6.21 10.70 -3.59
N THR A 149 5.01 10.15 -3.42
CA THR A 149 4.79 8.76 -3.02
C THR A 149 5.37 7.77 -4.04
N VAL A 150 5.10 7.95 -5.32
CA VAL A 150 5.66 7.09 -6.38
C VAL A 150 7.19 7.13 -6.37
N LYS A 151 7.81 8.30 -6.15
CA LYS A 151 9.27 8.42 -6.07
C LYS A 151 9.88 7.63 -4.92
N VAL A 152 9.30 7.71 -3.71
CA VAL A 152 9.83 6.96 -2.56
C VAL A 152 9.56 5.47 -2.67
N LEU A 153 8.44 5.05 -3.27
CA LEU A 153 8.18 3.64 -3.60
C LEU A 153 9.22 3.11 -4.59
N TRP A 154 9.53 3.87 -5.62
CA TRP A 154 10.59 3.51 -6.56
C TRP A 154 11.97 3.46 -5.90
N GLY A 155 12.27 4.43 -5.03
CA GLY A 155 13.49 4.44 -4.23
C GLY A 155 13.60 3.23 -3.31
N PHE A 156 12.51 2.83 -2.65
CA PHE A 156 12.42 1.62 -1.84
C PHE A 156 12.75 0.36 -2.65
N LEU A 157 12.10 0.17 -3.80
CA LEU A 157 12.36 -0.99 -4.67
C LEU A 157 13.80 -1.01 -5.21
N SER A 158 14.31 0.16 -5.62
CA SER A 158 15.69 0.30 -6.10
C SER A 158 16.69 -0.04 -5.01
N GLY A 159 16.47 0.45 -3.79
CA GLY A 159 17.31 0.14 -2.63
C GLY A 159 17.34 -1.35 -2.30
N LEU A 160 16.19 -2.04 -2.39
CA LEU A 160 16.14 -3.50 -2.24
C LEU A 160 16.95 -4.20 -3.34
N CYS A 161 16.77 -3.79 -4.60
CA CYS A 161 17.51 -4.37 -5.71
C CYS A 161 19.03 -4.19 -5.55
N GLU A 162 19.48 -3.00 -5.18
CA GLU A 162 20.90 -2.71 -4.92
C GLU A 162 21.45 -3.56 -3.77
N LYS A 163 20.74 -3.58 -2.64
CA LYS A 163 21.15 -4.33 -1.44
C LYS A 163 21.33 -5.83 -1.73
N HIS A 164 20.45 -6.38 -2.53
CA HIS A 164 20.45 -7.83 -2.84
C HIS A 164 21.11 -8.19 -4.18
N ASN A 165 21.76 -7.24 -4.87
CA ASN A 165 22.40 -7.42 -6.18
C ASN A 165 21.41 -7.97 -7.23
N ILE A 166 20.14 -7.53 -7.19
CA ILE A 166 19.11 -7.92 -8.15
C ILE A 166 19.15 -6.94 -9.33
N SER A 167 19.42 -7.45 -10.53
CA SER A 167 19.29 -6.65 -11.75
C SER A 167 17.82 -6.51 -12.11
N ALA A 168 17.26 -5.29 -11.96
CA ALA A 168 15.97 -4.99 -12.56
C ALA A 168 16.11 -5.09 -14.09
N LYS A 169 15.52 -6.12 -14.68
CA LYS A 169 15.39 -6.17 -16.15
C LYS A 169 14.30 -5.16 -16.52
N ALA A 170 14.68 -4.13 -17.28
CA ALA A 170 13.74 -3.19 -17.87
C ALA A 170 12.84 -3.90 -18.89
#